data_686c356c38da91ea832453d44e2bb63b
#
_entry.id   686c356c38da91ea832453d44e2bb63b
#
_cell.length_a   1.000
_cell.length_b   1.000
_cell.length_c   1.000
_cell.angle_alpha   90.00
_cell.angle_beta   90.00
_cell.angle_gamma   90.00
#
_symmetry.space_group_name_H-M   'P 1'
#
loop_
_entity.id
_entity.type
_entity.pdbx_description
1 polymer ?
#
loop_
_entity_poly.entity_id
_entity_poly.type
_entity_poly.pdbx_seq_one_letter_code
_entity_poly.pdbx_strand_id
1 'polypeptide(L)'
;MKRRSRKARREESLSVDIQEEIAYLRQRLSVAGDMLAEELADFPEARMDFCQDEPVWARWSAEVQLRHIACVPCRWLLGIFRESLLAQGYQLPDVDMKTIADRGGRHVPPEICPDRASLIAHSREMYDFCIEILGRETPESLRTLQCIRLVDTEVWREDSPERPIDLWRMLAELHPYGVHEDPDKPGHFPMELIAVIRQIYWEFLAHLRSIQRLKGLLRLSASVALPKEGYLIISKFHD
;
A
#
# COMPACT_ATOMS: atom_id res chain seq x y z
N MET A 1 23.43 34.55 -21.62
CA MET A 1 23.07 33.34 -20.80
C MET A 1 21.55 33.18 -20.78
N LYS A 2 21.00 32.18 -21.49
CA LYS A 2 19.54 31.96 -21.55
C LYS A 2 19.07 31.40 -20.19
N ARG A 3 18.15 32.09 -19.48
CA ARG A 3 17.48 31.57 -18.30
C ARG A 3 16.65 30.34 -18.71
N ARG A 4 17.09 29.11 -18.37
CA ARG A 4 16.22 27.94 -18.44
C ARG A 4 14.98 28.23 -17.61
N SER A 5 13.79 27.96 -18.16
CA SER A 5 12.52 28.24 -17.47
C SER A 5 12.44 27.41 -16.18
N ARG A 6 11.78 27.95 -15.15
CA ARG A 6 11.53 27.22 -13.89
C ARG A 6 10.84 25.86 -14.14
N LYS A 7 10.02 25.77 -15.19
CA LYS A 7 9.32 24.55 -15.62
C LYS A 7 10.32 23.48 -16.09
N ALA A 8 11.30 23.84 -16.95
CA ALA A 8 12.31 22.89 -17.43
C ALA A 8 13.23 22.35 -16.33
N ARG A 9 13.60 23.18 -15.32
CA ARG A 9 14.36 22.73 -14.16
C ARG A 9 13.56 21.81 -13.25
N ARG A 10 12.25 22.06 -13.11
CA ARG A 10 11.35 21.20 -12.31
C ARG A 10 11.13 19.85 -13.00
N GLU A 11 10.99 19.83 -14.33
CA GLU A 11 10.85 18.60 -15.12
C GLU A 11 12.13 17.75 -15.10
N GLU A 12 13.31 18.38 -15.15
CA GLU A 12 14.63 17.72 -15.09
C GLU A 12 14.90 17.15 -13.67
N SER A 13 14.55 17.87 -12.61
CA SER A 13 14.60 17.39 -11.22
C SER A 13 13.66 16.22 -10.97
N LEU A 14 12.42 16.28 -11.46
CA LEU A 14 11.43 15.22 -11.31
C LEU A 14 11.81 13.93 -12.06
N SER A 15 12.56 14.01 -13.16
CA SER A 15 13.00 12.82 -13.90
C SER A 15 14.14 12.07 -13.19
N VAL A 16 15.02 12.77 -12.51
CA VAL A 16 16.09 12.17 -11.69
C VAL A 16 15.46 11.48 -10.47
N ASP A 17 14.54 12.15 -9.80
CA ASP A 17 13.88 11.63 -8.59
C ASP A 17 13.09 10.33 -8.85
N ILE A 18 12.43 10.19 -10.01
CA ILE A 18 11.64 8.99 -10.31
C ILE A 18 12.51 7.74 -10.56
N GLN A 19 13.69 7.88 -11.16
CA GLN A 19 14.61 6.75 -11.34
C GLN A 19 15.16 6.26 -9.99
N GLU A 20 15.52 7.18 -9.12
CA GLU A 20 15.96 6.86 -7.76
C GLU A 20 14.82 6.19 -6.97
N GLU A 21 13.59 6.66 -7.13
CA GLU A 21 12.44 6.05 -6.49
C GLU A 21 12.13 4.64 -7.02
N ILE A 22 12.22 4.41 -8.34
CA ILE A 22 12.05 3.08 -8.92
C ILE A 22 13.06 2.11 -8.28
N ALA A 23 14.33 2.49 -8.23
CA ALA A 23 15.39 1.67 -7.63
C ALA A 23 15.10 1.42 -6.13
N TYR A 24 14.69 2.46 -5.42
CA TYR A 24 14.33 2.40 -4.01
C TYR A 24 13.16 1.45 -3.76
N LEU A 25 12.03 1.62 -4.45
CA LEU A 25 10.85 0.78 -4.28
C LEU A 25 11.13 -0.68 -4.64
N ARG A 26 11.89 -0.94 -5.69
CA ARG A 26 12.32 -2.31 -6.04
C ARG A 26 13.10 -2.96 -4.92
N GLN A 27 14.07 -2.25 -4.34
CA GLN A 27 14.85 -2.73 -3.19
C GLN A 27 13.96 -3.00 -1.97
N ARG A 28 13.02 -2.09 -1.67
CA ARG A 28 12.14 -2.23 -0.50
C ARG A 28 11.14 -3.37 -0.65
N LEU A 29 10.51 -3.50 -1.80
CA LEU A 29 9.55 -4.55 -2.07
C LEU A 29 10.21 -5.93 -2.12
N SER A 30 11.48 -6.04 -2.57
CA SER A 30 12.20 -7.33 -2.60
C SER A 30 12.45 -7.95 -1.22
N VAL A 31 12.42 -7.15 -0.16
CA VAL A 31 12.59 -7.63 1.22
C VAL A 31 11.30 -7.61 2.04
N ALA A 32 10.22 -7.01 1.52
CA ALA A 32 8.98 -6.82 2.28
C ALA A 32 8.34 -8.14 2.72
N GLY A 33 8.34 -9.14 1.85
CA GLY A 33 7.81 -10.47 2.18
C GLY A 33 8.63 -11.18 3.26
N ASP A 34 9.94 -10.99 3.29
CA ASP A 34 10.82 -11.55 4.33
C ASP A 34 10.64 -10.81 5.65
N MET A 35 10.54 -9.49 5.62
CA MET A 35 10.20 -8.69 6.81
C MET A 35 8.88 -9.14 7.44
N LEU A 36 7.86 -9.42 6.61
CA LEU A 36 6.56 -9.91 7.07
C LEU A 36 6.68 -11.29 7.72
N ALA A 37 7.42 -12.20 7.10
CA ALA A 37 7.65 -13.54 7.61
C ALA A 37 8.42 -13.52 8.95
N GLU A 38 9.48 -12.71 9.03
CA GLU A 38 10.31 -12.54 10.23
C GLU A 38 9.50 -11.92 11.38
N GLU A 39 8.70 -10.88 11.11
CA GLU A 39 7.88 -10.23 12.14
C GLU A 39 6.81 -11.18 12.72
N LEU A 40 6.29 -12.09 11.91
CA LEU A 40 5.27 -13.04 12.32
C LEU A 40 5.83 -14.37 12.85
N ALA A 41 7.14 -14.63 12.76
CA ALA A 41 7.74 -15.93 13.11
C ALA A 41 7.51 -16.33 14.57
N ASP A 42 7.55 -15.38 15.49
CA ASP A 42 7.34 -15.58 16.93
C ASP A 42 5.92 -15.21 17.39
N PHE A 43 5.04 -14.79 16.48
CA PHE A 43 3.64 -14.49 16.82
C PHE A 43 2.88 -15.81 17.03
N PRO A 44 2.32 -16.06 18.25
CA PRO A 44 1.65 -17.33 18.52
C PRO A 44 0.42 -17.53 17.64
N GLU A 45 0.31 -18.68 16.98
CA GLU A 45 -0.79 -18.99 16.07
C GLU A 45 -2.16 -18.84 16.76
N ALA A 46 -2.27 -19.35 18.00
CA ALA A 46 -3.50 -19.26 18.81
C ALA A 46 -3.86 -17.81 19.24
N ARG A 47 -3.06 -16.81 18.85
CA ARG A 47 -3.29 -15.39 19.18
C ARG A 47 -3.37 -14.51 17.94
N MET A 48 -3.38 -15.10 16.74
CA MET A 48 -3.47 -14.34 15.49
C MET A 48 -4.77 -13.52 15.37
N ASP A 49 -5.83 -13.96 16.03
CA ASP A 49 -7.12 -13.28 16.15
C ASP A 49 -7.18 -12.23 17.29
N PHE A 50 -6.11 -12.07 18.07
CA PHE A 50 -6.08 -11.11 19.17
C PHE A 50 -6.26 -9.68 18.67
N CYS A 51 -7.25 -8.98 19.24
CA CYS A 51 -7.55 -7.58 19.02
C CYS A 51 -8.10 -6.94 20.29
N GLN A 52 -8.23 -5.61 20.30
CA GLN A 52 -8.83 -4.83 21.39
C GLN A 52 -9.68 -3.70 20.79
N ASP A 53 -10.72 -3.28 21.48
CA ASP A 53 -11.58 -2.18 21.03
C ASP A 53 -10.86 -0.83 21.03
N GLU A 54 -9.93 -0.65 21.93
CA GLU A 54 -9.10 0.56 22.06
C GLU A 54 -7.61 0.19 22.27
N PRO A 55 -6.70 0.95 21.69
CA PRO A 55 -6.91 2.05 20.75
C PRO A 55 -7.40 1.57 19.36
N VAL A 56 -7.91 2.49 18.53
CA VAL A 56 -8.54 2.17 17.22
C VAL A 56 -7.67 1.27 16.33
N TRP A 57 -6.36 1.45 16.32
CA TRP A 57 -5.44 0.61 15.54
C TRP A 57 -5.38 -0.86 16.01
N ALA A 58 -5.81 -1.15 17.25
CA ALA A 58 -5.84 -2.50 17.82
C ALA A 58 -7.13 -3.26 17.51
N ARG A 59 -8.11 -2.63 16.87
CA ARG A 59 -9.39 -3.28 16.47
C ARG A 59 -9.21 -4.35 15.41
N TRP A 60 -8.15 -4.26 14.62
CA TRP A 60 -7.78 -5.30 13.67
C TRP A 60 -6.72 -6.21 14.28
N SER A 61 -7.03 -7.50 14.34
CA SER A 61 -6.08 -8.52 14.79
C SER A 61 -4.89 -8.66 13.84
N ALA A 62 -3.84 -9.37 14.27
CA ALA A 62 -2.69 -9.64 13.42
C ALA A 62 -3.08 -10.38 12.12
N GLU A 63 -4.06 -11.30 12.21
CA GLU A 63 -4.59 -11.98 11.03
C GLU A 63 -5.29 -11.02 10.07
N VAL A 64 -6.14 -10.14 10.58
CA VAL A 64 -6.84 -9.14 9.76
C VAL A 64 -5.85 -8.18 9.10
N GLN A 65 -4.83 -7.72 9.83
CA GLN A 65 -3.74 -6.90 9.27
C GLN A 65 -3.02 -7.62 8.14
N LEU A 66 -2.65 -8.90 8.33
CA LEU A 66 -1.97 -9.71 7.34
C LEU A 66 -2.82 -9.93 6.08
N ARG A 67 -4.10 -10.24 6.24
CA ARG A 67 -5.06 -10.40 5.14
C ARG A 67 -5.24 -9.10 4.35
N HIS A 68 -5.18 -7.97 5.03
CA HIS A 68 -5.24 -6.66 4.38
C HIS A 68 -3.94 -6.36 3.60
N ILE A 69 -2.78 -6.58 4.20
CA ILE A 69 -1.47 -6.45 3.52
C ILE A 69 -1.47 -7.24 2.20
N ALA A 70 -1.91 -8.49 2.25
CA ALA A 70 -2.00 -9.36 1.06
C ALA A 70 -3.01 -8.84 0.01
N CYS A 71 -4.08 -8.18 0.44
CA CYS A 71 -5.16 -7.70 -0.43
C CYS A 71 -4.83 -6.36 -1.13
N VAL A 72 -4.05 -5.50 -0.50
CA VAL A 72 -3.78 -4.14 -1.02
C VAL A 72 -3.26 -4.14 -2.45
N PRO A 73 -2.17 -4.88 -2.80
CA PRO A 73 -1.69 -4.89 -4.17
C PRO A 73 -2.68 -5.51 -5.16
N CYS A 74 -3.45 -6.53 -4.74
CA CYS A 74 -4.50 -7.13 -5.58
C CYS A 74 -5.55 -6.08 -5.99
N ARG A 75 -6.04 -5.30 -5.04
CA ARG A 75 -7.05 -4.24 -5.30
C ARG A 75 -6.56 -3.21 -6.29
N TRP A 76 -5.32 -2.76 -6.12
CA TRP A 76 -4.75 -1.74 -6.98
C TRP A 76 -4.38 -2.29 -8.36
N LEU A 77 -3.62 -3.38 -8.42
CA LEU A 77 -3.04 -3.85 -9.68
C LEU A 77 -4.01 -4.75 -10.45
N LEU A 78 -4.67 -5.71 -9.77
CA LEU A 78 -5.58 -6.67 -10.41
C LEU A 78 -7.03 -6.18 -10.46
N GLY A 79 -7.40 -5.21 -9.62
CA GLY A 79 -8.70 -4.54 -9.65
C GLY A 79 -8.67 -3.30 -10.54
N ILE A 80 -7.97 -2.26 -10.10
CA ILE A 80 -8.08 -0.92 -10.69
C ILE A 80 -7.25 -0.79 -11.98
N PHE A 81 -5.98 -1.26 -11.97
CA PHE A 81 -5.08 -1.17 -13.14
C PHE A 81 -5.18 -2.36 -14.10
N ARG A 82 -6.05 -3.33 -13.83
CA ARG A 82 -6.16 -4.58 -14.60
C ARG A 82 -6.11 -4.36 -16.11
N GLU A 83 -7.04 -3.57 -16.64
CA GLU A 83 -7.18 -3.37 -18.09
C GLU A 83 -5.95 -2.68 -18.69
N SER A 84 -5.39 -1.71 -17.97
CA SER A 84 -4.18 -1.00 -18.41
C SER A 84 -2.98 -1.94 -18.45
N LEU A 85 -2.79 -2.81 -17.45
CA LEU A 85 -1.69 -3.77 -17.39
C LEU A 85 -1.84 -4.86 -18.46
N LEU A 86 -3.05 -5.36 -18.70
CA LEU A 86 -3.32 -6.30 -19.79
C LEU A 86 -3.02 -5.68 -21.16
N ALA A 87 -3.38 -4.41 -21.37
CA ALA A 87 -3.08 -3.69 -22.61
C ALA A 87 -1.57 -3.49 -22.83
N GLN A 88 -0.76 -3.45 -21.76
CA GLN A 88 0.70 -3.43 -21.79
C GLN A 88 1.33 -4.83 -21.93
N GLY A 89 0.51 -5.89 -22.06
CA GLY A 89 0.98 -7.26 -22.24
C GLY A 89 1.52 -7.93 -20.97
N TYR A 90 1.06 -7.52 -19.78
CA TYR A 90 1.37 -8.22 -18.54
C TYR A 90 0.57 -9.52 -18.42
N GLN A 91 1.23 -10.56 -17.91
CA GLN A 91 0.54 -11.74 -17.38
C GLN A 91 0.24 -11.46 -15.90
N LEU A 92 -1.05 -11.31 -15.60
CA LEU A 92 -1.47 -11.00 -14.24
C LEU A 92 -1.40 -12.25 -13.36
N PRO A 93 -1.03 -12.11 -12.08
CA PRO A 93 -1.19 -13.16 -11.09
C PRO A 93 -2.61 -13.73 -11.06
N ASP A 94 -2.74 -15.05 -10.95
CA ASP A 94 -4.04 -15.74 -10.93
C ASP A 94 -4.68 -15.63 -9.54
N VAL A 95 -5.43 -14.56 -9.32
CA VAL A 95 -6.12 -14.28 -8.07
C VAL A 95 -7.61 -14.15 -8.32
N ASP A 96 -8.42 -14.88 -7.57
CA ASP A 96 -9.88 -14.76 -7.63
C ASP A 96 -10.37 -13.42 -7.04
N MET A 97 -10.26 -12.37 -7.85
CA MET A 97 -10.71 -11.03 -7.50
C MET A 97 -12.21 -10.94 -7.23
N LYS A 98 -13.01 -11.87 -7.81
CA LYS A 98 -14.45 -11.92 -7.56
C LYS A 98 -14.72 -12.33 -6.11
N THR A 99 -14.09 -13.38 -5.64
CA THR A 99 -14.22 -13.82 -4.23
C THR A 99 -13.74 -12.73 -3.26
N ILE A 100 -12.65 -12.01 -3.55
CA ILE A 100 -12.22 -10.87 -2.76
C ILE A 100 -13.30 -9.78 -2.70
N ALA A 101 -13.89 -9.41 -3.85
CA ALA A 101 -14.93 -8.39 -3.94
C ALA A 101 -16.21 -8.79 -3.19
N ASP A 102 -16.66 -10.03 -3.34
CA ASP A 102 -17.85 -10.58 -2.69
C ASP A 102 -17.72 -10.60 -1.14
N ARG A 103 -16.47 -10.63 -0.63
CA ARG A 103 -16.13 -10.53 0.80
C ARG A 103 -15.79 -9.10 1.27
N GLY A 104 -16.22 -8.08 0.52
CA GLY A 104 -16.05 -6.67 0.88
C GLY A 104 -14.77 -6.02 0.35
N GLY A 105 -13.91 -6.73 -0.38
CA GLY A 105 -12.81 -6.19 -1.15
C GLY A 105 -11.64 -5.60 -0.35
N ARG A 106 -11.55 -5.87 0.96
CA ARG A 106 -10.51 -5.28 1.83
C ARG A 106 -9.48 -6.29 2.35
N HIS A 107 -9.78 -7.57 2.28
CA HIS A 107 -8.97 -8.65 2.83
C HIS A 107 -8.95 -9.82 1.86
N VAL A 108 -7.83 -10.54 1.79
CA VAL A 108 -7.79 -11.85 1.11
C VAL A 108 -8.54 -12.85 2.00
N PRO A 109 -9.63 -13.46 1.50
CA PRO A 109 -10.43 -14.37 2.31
C PRO A 109 -9.77 -15.75 2.48
N PRO A 110 -10.18 -16.53 3.49
CA PRO A 110 -9.61 -17.88 3.75
C PRO A 110 -9.77 -18.85 2.58
N GLU A 111 -10.76 -18.66 1.73
CA GLU A 111 -10.99 -19.46 0.53
C GLU A 111 -9.85 -19.36 -0.49
N ILE A 112 -9.11 -18.23 -0.49
CA ILE A 112 -7.93 -17.99 -1.35
C ILE A 112 -6.64 -18.34 -0.61
N CYS A 113 -6.49 -17.81 0.63
CA CYS A 113 -5.32 -18.04 1.48
C CYS A 113 -5.78 -18.54 2.85
N PRO A 114 -5.77 -19.86 3.10
CA PRO A 114 -6.34 -20.45 4.30
C PRO A 114 -5.56 -20.16 5.57
N ASP A 115 -4.26 -19.87 5.46
CA ASP A 115 -3.36 -19.76 6.62
C ASP A 115 -2.33 -18.64 6.45
N ARG A 116 -1.55 -18.41 7.51
CA ARG A 116 -0.47 -17.41 7.56
C ARG A 116 0.59 -17.64 6.47
N ALA A 117 0.98 -18.89 6.24
CA ALA A 117 2.03 -19.20 5.28
C ALA A 117 1.60 -18.88 3.84
N SER A 118 0.37 -19.23 3.48
CA SER A 118 -0.22 -18.89 2.17
C SER A 118 -0.40 -17.38 1.97
N LEU A 119 -0.78 -16.64 3.02
CA LEU A 119 -0.89 -15.18 2.97
C LEU A 119 0.48 -14.51 2.75
N ILE A 120 1.54 -14.99 3.42
CA ILE A 120 2.91 -14.49 3.22
C ILE A 120 3.39 -14.82 1.79
N ALA A 121 3.16 -16.04 1.32
CA ALA A 121 3.53 -16.46 -0.04
C ALA A 121 2.82 -15.60 -1.09
N HIS A 122 1.52 -15.39 -0.93
CA HIS A 122 0.72 -14.53 -1.80
C HIS A 122 1.21 -13.06 -1.77
N SER A 123 1.55 -12.54 -0.60
CA SER A 123 2.12 -11.18 -0.51
C SER A 123 3.44 -11.05 -1.26
N ARG A 124 4.33 -12.06 -1.18
CA ARG A 124 5.58 -12.10 -1.95
C ARG A 124 5.32 -12.09 -3.45
N GLU A 125 4.43 -12.94 -3.94
CA GLU A 125 4.05 -12.97 -5.36
C GLU A 125 3.57 -11.59 -5.85
N MET A 126 2.74 -10.93 -5.07
CA MET A 126 2.21 -9.62 -5.43
C MET A 126 3.29 -8.52 -5.36
N TYR A 127 4.27 -8.61 -4.46
CA TYR A 127 5.42 -7.69 -4.43
C TYR A 127 6.37 -7.95 -5.60
N ASP A 128 6.60 -9.20 -5.97
CA ASP A 128 7.37 -9.57 -7.16
C ASP A 128 6.72 -9.01 -8.44
N PHE A 129 5.40 -9.03 -8.51
CA PHE A 129 4.66 -8.40 -9.61
C PHE A 129 4.82 -6.87 -9.62
N CYS A 130 4.82 -6.19 -8.45
CA CYS A 130 5.16 -4.77 -8.38
C CYS A 130 6.59 -4.50 -8.89
N ILE A 131 7.56 -5.36 -8.54
CA ILE A 131 8.96 -5.26 -8.98
C ILE A 131 9.08 -5.48 -10.49
N GLU A 132 8.32 -6.42 -11.06
CA GLU A 132 8.23 -6.63 -12.51
C GLU A 132 7.75 -5.36 -13.22
N ILE A 133 6.66 -4.75 -12.74
CA ILE A 133 6.13 -3.50 -13.28
C ILE A 133 7.20 -2.40 -13.23
N LEU A 134 7.84 -2.19 -12.08
CA LEU A 134 8.91 -1.20 -11.92
C LEU A 134 10.14 -1.49 -12.78
N GLY A 135 10.34 -2.74 -13.22
CA GLY A 135 11.46 -3.13 -14.08
C GLY A 135 11.17 -3.04 -15.57
N ARG A 136 9.90 -3.15 -15.97
CA ARG A 136 9.48 -3.13 -17.39
C ARG A 136 9.06 -1.73 -17.86
N GLU A 137 8.43 -0.96 -16.98
CA GLU A 137 7.91 0.36 -17.33
C GLU A 137 9.00 1.43 -17.36
N THR A 138 8.82 2.39 -18.25
CA THR A 138 9.63 3.61 -18.26
C THR A 138 9.14 4.59 -17.19
N PRO A 139 9.96 5.56 -16.75
CA PRO A 139 9.50 6.64 -15.87
C PRO A 139 8.30 7.40 -16.41
N GLU A 140 8.23 7.57 -17.74
CA GLU A 140 7.11 8.23 -18.40
C GLU A 140 5.83 7.39 -18.31
N SER A 141 5.89 6.08 -18.62
CA SER A 141 4.73 5.21 -18.56
C SER A 141 4.21 5.05 -17.11
N LEU A 142 5.09 4.95 -16.11
CA LEU A 142 4.73 4.92 -14.69
C LEU A 142 3.98 6.18 -14.22
N ARG A 143 4.17 7.32 -14.90
CA ARG A 143 3.48 8.57 -14.63
C ARG A 143 2.21 8.76 -15.47
N THR A 144 2.20 8.25 -16.70
CA THR A 144 1.07 8.42 -17.62
C THR A 144 -0.03 7.38 -17.42
N LEU A 145 0.32 6.18 -16.94
CA LEU A 145 -0.66 5.21 -16.47
C LEU A 145 -1.28 5.71 -15.17
N GLN A 146 -2.56 6.06 -15.22
CA GLN A 146 -3.25 6.68 -14.10
C GLN A 146 -4.59 6.01 -13.82
N CYS A 147 -5.01 6.06 -12.57
CA CYS A 147 -6.37 5.76 -12.15
C CYS A 147 -6.96 6.95 -11.39
N ILE A 148 -8.26 6.91 -11.13
CA ILE A 148 -8.93 7.87 -10.25
C ILE A 148 -9.42 7.09 -9.02
N ARG A 149 -8.89 7.43 -7.85
CA ARG A 149 -9.45 7.00 -6.59
C ARG A 149 -10.63 7.89 -6.23
N LEU A 150 -11.82 7.30 -6.16
CA LEU A 150 -13.02 8.00 -5.69
C LEU A 150 -13.14 7.82 -4.17
N VAL A 151 -13.34 8.92 -3.47
CA VAL A 151 -13.54 8.96 -2.02
C VAL A 151 -14.80 9.76 -1.76
N ASP A 152 -15.75 9.14 -1.06
CA ASP A 152 -16.98 9.84 -0.68
C ASP A 152 -16.65 10.96 0.33
N THR A 153 -17.16 12.16 0.05
CA THR A 153 -16.90 13.35 0.86
C THR A 153 -17.78 13.42 2.10
N GLU A 154 -18.91 12.70 2.11
CA GLU A 154 -19.93 12.78 3.17
C GLU A 154 -19.90 11.58 4.13
N VAL A 155 -19.32 10.47 3.70
CA VAL A 155 -19.29 9.25 4.51
C VAL A 155 -18.37 9.42 5.71
N TRP A 156 -18.89 9.10 6.88
CA TRP A 156 -18.12 8.89 8.10
C TRP A 156 -18.01 7.39 8.37
N ARG A 157 -16.83 6.91 8.70
CA ARG A 157 -16.63 5.50 9.07
C ARG A 157 -16.60 5.37 10.59
N GLU A 158 -17.37 4.45 11.12
CA GLU A 158 -17.38 4.14 12.57
C GLU A 158 -16.03 3.58 13.06
N ASP A 159 -15.26 2.94 12.15
CA ASP A 159 -13.97 2.35 12.44
C ASP A 159 -12.78 3.33 12.28
N SER A 160 -13.05 4.61 12.05
CA SER A 160 -12.03 5.64 11.88
C SER A 160 -12.41 6.92 12.62
N PRO A 161 -11.47 7.57 13.33
CA PRO A 161 -11.70 8.88 13.94
C PRO A 161 -11.80 10.01 12.91
N GLU A 162 -11.47 9.74 11.65
CA GLU A 162 -11.42 10.72 10.56
C GLU A 162 -12.36 10.33 9.43
N ARG A 163 -12.89 11.34 8.74
CA ARG A 163 -13.60 11.09 7.47
C ARG A 163 -12.61 10.55 6.43
N PRO A 164 -13.02 9.60 5.58
CA PRO A 164 -12.16 9.08 4.53
C PRO A 164 -11.54 10.17 3.64
N ILE A 165 -12.28 11.24 3.34
CA ILE A 165 -11.78 12.36 2.52
C ILE A 165 -10.63 13.11 3.19
N ASP A 166 -10.71 13.37 4.52
CA ASP A 166 -9.67 14.07 5.24
C ASP A 166 -8.39 13.21 5.34
N LEU A 167 -8.57 11.89 5.53
CA LEU A 167 -7.47 10.94 5.46
C LEU A 167 -6.80 10.97 4.08
N TRP A 168 -7.58 10.91 2.99
CA TRP A 168 -7.02 10.91 1.64
C TRP A 168 -6.33 12.22 1.26
N ARG A 169 -6.82 13.37 1.73
CA ARG A 169 -6.13 14.67 1.57
C ARG A 169 -4.76 14.64 2.26
N MET A 170 -4.72 14.19 3.51
CA MET A 170 -3.47 14.05 4.24
C MET A 170 -2.50 13.06 3.55
N LEU A 171 -3.00 11.92 3.06
CA LEU A 171 -2.18 10.96 2.33
C LEU A 171 -1.65 11.54 1.00
N ALA A 172 -2.47 12.29 0.27
CA ALA A 172 -2.05 12.95 -0.97
C ALA A 172 -0.93 13.99 -0.72
N GLU A 173 -0.98 14.72 0.41
CA GLU A 173 0.07 15.66 0.80
C GLU A 173 1.42 14.98 1.12
N LEU A 174 1.39 13.71 1.57
CA LEU A 174 2.60 12.96 1.85
C LEU A 174 3.30 12.44 0.60
N HIS A 175 2.54 12.21 -0.47
CA HIS A 175 3.13 11.78 -1.73
C HIS A 175 3.92 12.94 -2.36
N PRO A 176 5.21 12.77 -2.68
CA PRO A 176 6.01 13.84 -3.27
C PRO A 176 5.48 14.27 -4.64
N TYR A 177 4.79 13.36 -5.35
CA TYR A 177 4.11 13.57 -6.63
C TYR A 177 3.17 12.40 -6.94
N GLY A 178 2.38 12.55 -8.02
CA GLY A 178 1.56 11.47 -8.58
C GLY A 178 0.26 11.19 -7.85
N VAL A 179 -0.07 11.97 -6.80
CA VAL A 179 -1.39 11.97 -6.12
C VAL A 179 -1.77 13.39 -5.79
N HIS A 180 -2.99 13.77 -6.10
CA HIS A 180 -3.59 15.04 -5.68
C HIS A 180 -5.10 14.95 -5.74
N GLU A 181 -5.81 15.78 -4.99
CA GLU A 181 -7.25 15.93 -5.17
C GLU A 181 -7.52 16.82 -6.39
N ASP A 182 -8.48 16.43 -7.24
CA ASP A 182 -8.94 17.25 -8.37
C ASP A 182 -9.66 18.49 -7.81
N PRO A 183 -9.17 19.72 -8.07
CA PRO A 183 -9.75 20.93 -7.50
C PRO A 183 -11.19 21.19 -7.98
N ASP A 184 -11.57 20.66 -9.15
CA ASP A 184 -12.89 20.83 -9.73
C ASP A 184 -13.84 19.69 -9.36
N LYS A 185 -13.33 18.61 -8.77
CA LYS A 185 -14.09 17.40 -8.42
C LYS A 185 -13.69 16.88 -7.04
N PRO A 186 -14.23 17.45 -5.95
CA PRO A 186 -13.93 16.98 -4.60
C PRO A 186 -14.11 15.46 -4.44
N GLY A 187 -13.16 14.82 -3.78
CA GLY A 187 -13.15 13.37 -3.59
C GLY A 187 -12.57 12.57 -4.76
N HIS A 188 -12.16 13.21 -5.86
CA HIS A 188 -11.46 12.56 -6.96
C HIS A 188 -9.96 12.74 -6.80
N PHE A 189 -9.23 11.64 -6.68
CA PHE A 189 -7.78 11.62 -6.56
C PHE A 189 -7.16 10.91 -7.76
N PRO A 190 -6.72 11.64 -8.82
CA PRO A 190 -5.85 11.06 -9.83
C PRO A 190 -4.58 10.51 -9.19
N MET A 191 -4.22 9.28 -9.56
CA MET A 191 -3.04 8.58 -9.05
C MET A 191 -2.23 7.98 -10.18
N GLU A 192 -0.95 8.33 -10.25
CA GLU A 192 0.03 7.73 -11.15
C GLU A 192 0.38 6.31 -10.67
N LEU A 193 0.71 5.39 -11.59
CA LEU A 193 1.04 4.00 -11.24
C LEU A 193 2.22 3.92 -10.26
N ILE A 194 3.24 4.76 -10.43
CA ILE A 194 4.37 4.84 -9.48
C ILE A 194 3.91 5.21 -8.07
N ALA A 195 2.96 6.15 -7.96
CA ALA A 195 2.41 6.56 -6.68
C ALA A 195 1.56 5.45 -6.05
N VAL A 196 0.88 4.66 -6.86
CA VAL A 196 0.13 3.48 -6.39
C VAL A 196 1.08 2.41 -5.85
N ILE A 197 2.20 2.13 -6.52
CA ILE A 197 3.20 1.17 -6.01
C ILE A 197 3.82 1.68 -4.70
N ARG A 198 4.10 2.99 -4.60
CA ARG A 198 4.54 3.63 -3.34
C ARG A 198 3.47 3.48 -2.24
N GLN A 199 2.20 3.69 -2.57
CA GLN A 199 1.06 3.48 -1.68
C GLN A 199 1.01 2.05 -1.15
N ILE A 200 1.19 1.05 -2.00
CA ILE A 200 1.23 -0.37 -1.63
C ILE A 200 2.32 -0.61 -0.57
N TYR A 201 3.52 -0.09 -0.80
CA TYR A 201 4.62 -0.22 0.14
C TYR A 201 4.38 0.52 1.47
N TRP A 202 3.83 1.73 1.44
CA TRP A 202 3.54 2.49 2.66
C TRP A 202 2.38 1.89 3.47
N GLU A 203 1.37 1.31 2.83
CA GLU A 203 0.33 0.54 3.53
C GLU A 203 0.91 -0.71 4.18
N PHE A 204 1.81 -1.43 3.49
CA PHE A 204 2.55 -2.54 4.09
C PHE A 204 3.24 -2.11 5.39
N LEU A 205 4.01 -1.03 5.37
CA LEU A 205 4.71 -0.53 6.57
C LEU A 205 3.75 -0.17 7.71
N ALA A 206 2.64 0.51 7.40
CA ALA A 206 1.66 0.92 8.40
C ALA A 206 0.99 -0.28 9.09
N HIS A 207 0.61 -1.29 8.30
CA HIS A 207 0.00 -2.50 8.83
C HIS A 207 1.00 -3.40 9.55
N LEU A 208 2.25 -3.48 9.09
CA LEU A 208 3.31 -4.18 9.80
C LEU A 208 3.61 -3.51 11.15
N ARG A 209 3.58 -2.17 11.22
CA ARG A 209 3.67 -1.43 12.48
C ARG A 209 2.51 -1.76 13.42
N SER A 210 1.30 -1.91 12.90
CA SER A 210 0.14 -2.32 13.71
C SER A 210 0.32 -3.74 14.28
N ILE A 211 0.88 -4.68 13.51
CA ILE A 211 1.24 -6.02 14.01
C ILE A 211 2.29 -5.91 15.13
N GLN A 212 3.33 -5.08 14.99
CA GLN A 212 4.33 -4.86 16.04
C GLN A 212 3.73 -4.32 17.33
N ARG A 213 2.75 -3.42 17.22
CA ARG A 213 2.02 -2.89 18.37
C ARG A 213 1.18 -3.98 19.05
N LEU A 214 0.50 -4.84 18.29
CA LEU A 214 -0.22 -6.00 18.85
C LEU A 214 0.73 -6.97 19.56
N LYS A 215 1.94 -7.21 19.00
CA LYS A 215 3.00 -7.96 19.70
C LYS A 215 3.34 -7.31 21.05
N GLY A 216 3.50 -5.99 21.07
CA GLY A 216 3.78 -5.24 22.32
C GLY A 216 2.69 -5.44 23.38
N LEU A 217 1.40 -5.46 23.00
CA LEU A 217 0.30 -5.78 23.92
C LEU A 217 0.39 -7.21 24.44
N LEU A 218 0.93 -8.13 23.67
CA LEU A 218 1.20 -9.53 24.06
C LEU A 218 2.57 -9.70 24.77
N ARG A 219 3.30 -8.61 25.05
CA ARG A 219 4.64 -8.60 25.62
C ARG A 219 5.70 -9.30 24.76
N LEU A 220 5.50 -9.31 23.44
CA LEU A 220 6.47 -9.75 22.45
C LEU A 220 7.23 -8.54 21.89
N SER A 221 8.47 -8.74 21.47
CA SER A 221 9.27 -7.70 20.83
C SER A 221 9.00 -7.64 19.33
N ALA A 222 9.18 -6.47 18.72
CA ALA A 222 9.27 -6.36 17.27
C ALA A 222 10.52 -7.11 16.78
N SER A 223 10.39 -7.85 15.69
CA SER A 223 11.47 -8.65 15.09
C SER A 223 12.24 -7.85 14.03
N VAL A 224 11.56 -6.95 13.31
CA VAL A 224 12.16 -6.15 12.25
C VAL A 224 12.14 -4.66 12.57
N ALA A 225 13.15 -3.93 12.09
CA ALA A 225 13.18 -2.48 12.15
C ALA A 225 12.41 -1.88 10.96
N LEU A 226 11.49 -0.97 11.24
CA LEU A 226 10.75 -0.25 10.19
C LEU A 226 11.40 1.10 9.89
N PRO A 227 11.51 1.50 8.61
CA PRO A 227 11.99 2.82 8.24
C PRO A 227 10.97 3.90 8.65
N LYS A 228 11.46 5.08 9.00
CA LYS A 228 10.61 6.24 9.32
C LYS A 228 10.24 6.98 8.02
N GLU A 229 9.30 6.44 7.28
CA GLU A 229 8.86 6.99 6.01
C GLU A 229 7.37 6.74 5.74
N GLY A 230 6.84 7.35 4.71
CA GLY A 230 5.46 7.19 4.29
C GLY A 230 4.49 7.47 5.43
N TYR A 231 3.55 6.57 5.65
CA TYR A 231 2.55 6.74 6.70
C TYR A 231 3.12 6.69 8.12
N LEU A 232 4.31 6.10 8.30
CA LEU A 232 4.96 6.04 9.61
C LEU A 232 5.53 7.39 10.10
N ILE A 233 5.54 8.44 9.27
CA ILE A 233 5.87 9.80 9.74
C ILE A 233 4.65 10.58 10.27
N ILE A 234 3.44 10.08 10.05
CA ILE A 234 2.22 10.69 10.58
C ILE A 234 2.07 10.33 12.05
N SER A 235 1.80 11.33 12.90
CA SER A 235 1.74 11.17 14.37
C SER A 235 0.80 10.05 14.81
N LYS A 236 -0.37 9.89 14.16
CA LYS A 236 -1.34 8.85 14.49
C LYS A 236 -0.83 7.41 14.36
N PHE A 237 0.28 7.19 13.65
CA PHE A 237 0.93 5.88 13.56
C PHE A 237 2.11 5.75 14.54
N HIS A 238 2.39 6.78 15.35
CA HIS A 238 3.47 6.77 16.35
C HIS A 238 3.02 6.36 17.75
N ASP A 239 1.75 6.60 18.11
CA ASP A 239 1.23 6.41 19.48
C ASP A 239 0.63 5.02 19.70
#